data_aff6a28ef8ce3cf1595b98a86ded47b3
#
_entry.id   aff6a28ef8ce3cf1595b98a86ded47b3
#
_cell.length_a   1.000
_cell.length_b   1.000
_cell.length_c   1.000
_cell.angle_alpha   90.00
_cell.angle_beta   90.00
_cell.angle_gamma   90.00
#
_symmetry.space_group_name_H-M   'P 1'
#
loop_
_entity.id
_entity.type
_entity.pdbx_description
1 polymer ?
#
loop_
_entity_poly.entity_id
_entity_poly.type
_entity_poly.pdbx_seq_one_letter_code
_entity_poly.pdbx_strand_id
1 'polypeptide(L)'
;LVRDFTVEEFRQLVHEGRVDWRFVEGEKHYLDRFAETLIATHADLAARQLDPPAPAALARERRRRIHDQMEREGQASARITLKTSVGMSDEAFAAALAKAKAEGRESVHVRAWLPIPAECLAQSEIELQCFTEQPGRIADANAPQRTVCWEADLTENRRFGVQYRYKTTAVYADPLDFVPAPEQPTFDTEEQAPHIVFTPYLRALASQL
;
A
#
# COMPACT_ATOMS: atom_id res chain seq x y z
N LEU A 1 -21.41 -2.13 10.41
CA LEU A 1 -20.70 -2.74 9.29
C LEU A 1 -21.32 -4.06 8.85
N VAL A 2 -21.59 -5.00 9.79
CA VAL A 2 -22.20 -6.31 9.54
C VAL A 2 -23.48 -6.44 10.39
N ARG A 3 -24.58 -6.88 9.78
CA ARG A 3 -25.87 -7.07 10.46
C ARG A 3 -25.75 -8.19 11.49
N ASP A 4 -26.39 -8.00 12.65
CA ASP A 4 -26.48 -9.00 13.71
C ASP A 4 -25.13 -9.58 14.15
N PHE A 5 -24.04 -8.81 14.02
CA PHE A 5 -22.72 -9.22 14.44
C PHE A 5 -22.59 -9.14 15.96
N THR A 6 -22.20 -10.26 16.60
CA THR A 6 -22.12 -10.37 18.06
C THR A 6 -20.68 -10.44 18.56
N VAL A 7 -20.50 -10.18 19.87
CA VAL A 7 -19.19 -10.32 20.52
C VAL A 7 -18.74 -11.80 20.53
N GLU A 8 -19.67 -12.73 20.66
CA GLU A 8 -19.42 -14.17 20.60
C GLU A 8 -18.90 -14.58 19.23
N GLU A 9 -19.53 -14.11 18.18
CA GLU A 9 -19.06 -14.33 16.81
C GLU A 9 -17.64 -13.76 16.60
N PHE A 10 -17.37 -12.57 17.11
CA PHE A 10 -16.02 -11.99 17.05
C PHE A 10 -14.99 -12.87 17.78
N ARG A 11 -15.31 -13.35 18.99
CA ARG A 11 -14.43 -14.25 19.76
C ARG A 11 -14.16 -15.56 19.03
N GLN A 12 -15.19 -16.10 18.38
CA GLN A 12 -15.03 -17.30 17.56
C GLN A 12 -14.11 -17.06 16.37
N LEU A 13 -14.27 -15.96 15.62
CA LEU A 13 -13.38 -15.58 14.52
C LEU A 13 -11.92 -15.42 14.97
N VAL A 14 -11.71 -14.85 16.16
CA VAL A 14 -10.37 -14.76 16.76
C VAL A 14 -9.81 -16.15 17.10
N HIS A 15 -10.63 -17.02 17.67
CA HIS A 15 -10.24 -18.39 18.03
C HIS A 15 -9.91 -19.25 16.80
N GLU A 16 -10.65 -19.06 15.73
CA GLU A 16 -10.43 -19.72 14.43
C GLU A 16 -9.22 -19.16 13.65
N GLY A 17 -8.55 -18.11 14.17
CA GLY A 17 -7.43 -17.47 13.49
C GLY A 17 -7.82 -16.65 12.26
N ARG A 18 -9.09 -16.25 12.15
CA ARG A 18 -9.64 -15.46 11.03
C ARG A 18 -9.47 -13.95 11.23
N VAL A 19 -9.06 -13.51 12.43
CA VAL A 19 -8.78 -12.10 12.76
C VAL A 19 -7.33 -11.96 13.13
N ASP A 20 -6.61 -11.14 12.39
CA ASP A 20 -5.22 -10.84 12.67
C ASP A 20 -5.08 -9.94 13.90
N TRP A 21 -4.18 -10.31 14.78
CA TRP A 21 -3.84 -9.57 15.97
C TRP A 21 -2.36 -9.74 16.34
N ARG A 22 -1.85 -8.85 17.17
CA ARG A 22 -0.51 -8.90 17.73
C ARG A 22 -0.51 -8.46 19.18
N PHE A 23 0.49 -8.87 19.94
CA PHE A 23 0.74 -8.30 21.26
C PHE A 23 1.56 -7.00 21.12
N VAL A 24 1.09 -5.97 21.80
CA VAL A 24 1.81 -4.70 22.00
C VAL A 24 1.81 -4.43 23.49
N GLU A 25 2.97 -4.36 24.10
CA GLU A 25 3.13 -4.12 25.55
C GLU A 25 2.33 -5.08 26.46
N GLY A 26 2.16 -6.33 26.00
CA GLY A 26 1.41 -7.36 26.74
C GLY A 26 -0.10 -7.37 26.48
N GLU A 27 -0.63 -6.43 25.72
CA GLU A 27 -2.04 -6.36 25.31
C GLU A 27 -2.25 -6.84 23.87
N LYS A 28 -3.42 -7.44 23.63
CA LYS A 28 -3.81 -7.90 22.29
C LYS A 28 -4.39 -6.76 21.47
N HIS A 29 -3.70 -6.39 20.39
CA HIS A 29 -4.12 -5.37 19.47
C HIS A 29 -4.55 -5.99 18.12
N TYR A 30 -5.69 -5.57 17.60
CA TYR A 30 -6.19 -5.96 16.29
C TYR A 30 -5.78 -4.92 15.25
N LEU A 31 -5.67 -5.34 13.98
CA LEU A 31 -5.40 -4.40 12.89
C LEU A 31 -6.58 -3.42 12.72
N ASP A 32 -6.31 -2.16 12.48
CA ASP A 32 -7.35 -1.11 12.34
C ASP A 32 -8.40 -1.46 11.27
N ARG A 33 -7.99 -2.15 10.22
CA ARG A 33 -8.85 -2.53 9.10
C ARG A 33 -9.29 -4.01 9.12
N PHE A 34 -9.23 -4.68 10.26
CA PHE A 34 -9.59 -6.10 10.35
C PHE A 34 -11.02 -6.39 9.88
N ALA A 35 -11.97 -5.50 10.16
CA ALA A 35 -13.37 -5.65 9.77
C ALA A 35 -13.54 -5.63 8.24
N GLU A 36 -12.84 -4.75 7.56
CA GLU A 36 -12.84 -4.68 6.10
C GLU A 36 -12.22 -5.94 5.48
N THR A 37 -11.13 -6.43 6.06
CA THR A 37 -10.47 -7.67 5.63
C THR A 37 -11.40 -8.86 5.79
N LEU A 38 -12.07 -8.99 6.94
CA LEU A 38 -13.05 -10.07 7.19
C LEU A 38 -14.19 -10.04 6.17
N ILE A 39 -14.77 -8.88 5.91
CA ILE A 39 -15.85 -8.73 4.92
C ILE A 39 -15.33 -9.08 3.51
N ALA A 40 -14.12 -8.71 3.18
CA ALA A 40 -13.54 -8.99 1.86
C ALA A 40 -13.22 -10.47 1.64
N THR A 41 -12.87 -11.20 2.69
CA THR A 41 -12.39 -12.60 2.62
C THR A 41 -13.44 -13.65 3.01
N HIS A 42 -14.54 -13.24 3.67
CA HIS A 42 -15.57 -14.16 4.19
C HIS A 42 -16.93 -13.84 3.58
N ALA A 43 -17.40 -14.72 2.72
CA ALA A 43 -18.64 -14.54 1.96
C ALA A 43 -19.88 -14.42 2.85
N ASP A 44 -19.93 -15.13 3.98
CA ASP A 44 -20.98 -15.07 4.98
C ASP A 44 -21.10 -13.70 5.65
N LEU A 45 -19.97 -13.07 5.99
CA LEU A 45 -19.92 -11.72 6.53
C LEU A 45 -20.24 -10.66 5.46
N ALA A 46 -19.74 -10.86 4.26
CA ALA A 46 -20.06 -9.99 3.12
C ALA A 46 -21.55 -9.96 2.79
N ALA A 47 -22.25 -11.12 2.91
CA ALA A 47 -23.69 -11.22 2.67
C ALA A 47 -24.53 -10.45 3.71
N ARG A 48 -23.98 -10.24 4.91
CA ARG A 48 -24.65 -9.51 6.01
C ARG A 48 -24.16 -8.05 6.13
N GLN A 49 -23.33 -7.59 5.20
CA GLN A 49 -22.82 -6.22 5.26
C GLN A 49 -23.96 -5.20 5.17
N LEU A 50 -24.01 -4.27 6.14
CA LEU A 50 -24.85 -3.09 6.09
C LEU A 50 -24.22 -2.11 5.11
N ASP A 51 -24.94 -1.60 4.16
CA ASP A 51 -24.43 -0.67 3.15
C ASP A 51 -23.17 -1.20 2.43
N PRO A 52 -23.27 -2.32 1.68
CA PRO A 52 -22.14 -2.73 0.86
C PRO A 52 -21.80 -1.57 -0.09
N PRO A 53 -20.53 -1.09 -0.11
CA PRO A 53 -20.21 0.00 -1.02
C PRO A 53 -20.56 -0.45 -2.43
N ALA A 54 -21.44 0.29 -3.10
CA ALA A 54 -21.81 0.07 -4.51
C ALA A 54 -20.60 -0.20 -5.44
N PRO A 55 -19.37 0.28 -5.12
CA PRO A 55 -18.16 -0.04 -5.83
C PRO A 55 -17.68 -1.49 -5.76
N ALA A 56 -18.07 -2.30 -4.76
CA ALA A 56 -17.47 -3.64 -4.60
C ALA A 56 -17.90 -4.62 -5.72
N ALA A 57 -19.15 -4.58 -6.14
CA ALA A 57 -19.63 -5.38 -7.26
C ALA A 57 -19.03 -4.89 -8.58
N LEU A 58 -19.02 -3.57 -8.79
CA LEU A 58 -18.40 -2.93 -9.97
C LEU A 58 -16.89 -3.18 -10.00
N ALA A 59 -16.21 -3.14 -8.85
CA ALA A 59 -14.78 -3.41 -8.78
C ALA A 59 -14.46 -4.89 -9.08
N ARG A 60 -15.31 -5.83 -8.64
CA ARG A 60 -15.18 -7.27 -8.98
C ARG A 60 -15.41 -7.51 -10.47
N GLU A 61 -16.44 -6.92 -11.03
CA GLU A 61 -16.75 -7.04 -12.46
C GLU A 61 -15.63 -6.41 -13.31
N ARG A 62 -15.10 -5.26 -12.89
CA ARG A 62 -13.97 -4.62 -13.57
C ARG A 62 -12.72 -5.50 -13.52
N ARG A 63 -12.39 -6.08 -12.35
CA ARG A 63 -11.24 -7.00 -12.22
C ARG A 63 -11.42 -8.23 -13.11
N ARG A 64 -12.63 -8.82 -13.13
CA ARG A 64 -12.91 -9.97 -13.99
C ARG A 64 -12.73 -9.62 -15.46
N ARG A 65 -13.27 -8.50 -15.93
CA ARG A 65 -13.08 -8.05 -17.32
C ARG A 65 -11.60 -7.84 -17.69
N ILE A 66 -10.82 -7.25 -16.76
CA ILE A 66 -9.38 -7.07 -16.98
C ILE A 66 -8.68 -8.43 -17.06
N HIS A 67 -9.01 -9.37 -16.18
CA HIS A 67 -8.46 -10.72 -16.21
C HIS A 67 -8.82 -11.45 -17.51
N ASP A 68 -10.08 -11.46 -17.90
CA ASP A 68 -10.55 -12.08 -19.15
C ASP A 68 -9.89 -11.44 -20.38
N GLN A 69 -9.59 -10.14 -20.34
CA GLN A 69 -8.83 -9.47 -21.36
C GLN A 69 -7.38 -9.93 -21.37
N MET A 70 -6.73 -9.98 -20.21
CA MET A 70 -5.34 -10.42 -20.09
C MET A 70 -5.17 -11.87 -20.58
N GLU A 71 -6.10 -12.76 -20.24
CA GLU A 71 -6.10 -14.15 -20.70
C GLU A 71 -6.19 -14.27 -22.23
N ARG A 72 -7.03 -13.44 -22.87
CA ARG A 72 -7.20 -13.46 -24.33
C ARG A 72 -6.08 -12.76 -25.11
N GLU A 73 -5.58 -11.64 -24.57
CA GLU A 73 -4.69 -10.71 -25.29
C GLU A 73 -3.25 -10.77 -24.77
N GLY A 74 -2.99 -11.60 -23.76
CA GLY A 74 -1.70 -11.71 -23.10
C GLY A 74 -1.37 -10.52 -22.18
N GLN A 75 -2.14 -9.43 -22.26
CA GLN A 75 -1.90 -8.24 -21.44
C GLN A 75 -3.12 -7.34 -21.34
N ALA A 76 -3.15 -6.49 -20.33
CA ALA A 76 -4.07 -5.37 -20.22
C ALA A 76 -3.33 -4.10 -19.83
N SER A 77 -3.70 -2.97 -20.41
CA SER A 77 -3.07 -1.68 -20.11
C SER A 77 -4.12 -0.63 -19.74
N ALA A 78 -3.73 0.29 -18.87
CA ALA A 78 -4.54 1.45 -18.52
C ALA A 78 -3.67 2.70 -18.37
N ARG A 79 -4.21 3.87 -18.74
CA ARG A 79 -3.62 5.16 -18.41
C ARG A 79 -4.23 5.68 -17.11
N ILE A 80 -3.38 6.06 -16.19
CA ILE A 80 -3.76 6.52 -14.84
C ILE A 80 -3.26 7.96 -14.70
N THR A 81 -4.14 8.86 -14.26
CA THR A 81 -3.75 10.19 -13.78
C THR A 81 -4.01 10.22 -12.29
N LEU A 82 -3.00 10.54 -11.52
CA LEU A 82 -3.07 10.60 -10.07
C LEU A 82 -2.63 11.99 -9.58
N LYS A 83 -3.37 12.52 -8.62
CA LYS A 83 -2.98 13.68 -7.83
C LYS A 83 -2.84 13.25 -6.38
N THR A 84 -1.67 13.45 -5.81
CA THR A 84 -1.37 13.07 -4.42
C THR A 84 -0.70 14.21 -3.68
N SER A 85 -0.88 14.26 -2.36
CA SER A 85 -0.22 15.25 -1.52
C SER A 85 0.06 14.71 -0.11
N VAL A 86 1.09 15.25 0.52
CA VAL A 86 1.50 14.98 1.90
C VAL A 86 1.61 16.29 2.68
N GLY A 87 1.32 16.25 3.97
CA GLY A 87 1.44 17.38 4.89
C GLY A 87 1.04 16.97 6.29
N MET A 88 1.35 17.79 7.28
CA MET A 88 0.92 17.60 8.65
C MET A 88 -0.54 18.03 8.83
N SER A 89 -1.23 17.55 9.88
CA SER A 89 -2.45 18.17 10.34
C SER A 89 -2.15 19.55 10.96
N ASP A 90 -3.14 20.41 11.02
CA ASP A 90 -2.96 21.76 11.59
C ASP A 90 -2.54 21.70 13.07
N GLU A 91 -3.08 20.74 13.82
CA GLU A 91 -2.73 20.52 15.22
C GLU A 91 -1.27 20.05 15.36
N ALA A 92 -0.84 19.11 14.52
CA ALA A 92 0.53 18.60 14.54
C ALA A 92 1.53 19.69 14.15
N PHE A 93 1.21 20.51 13.15
CA PHE A 93 2.04 21.63 12.74
C PHE A 93 2.13 22.70 13.84
N ALA A 94 1.00 23.07 14.46
CA ALA A 94 0.97 24.04 15.55
C ALA A 94 1.82 23.58 16.74
N ALA A 95 1.75 22.31 17.11
CA ALA A 95 2.58 21.72 18.18
C ALA A 95 4.08 21.76 17.82
N ALA A 96 4.43 21.39 16.58
CA ALA A 96 5.80 21.44 16.10
C ALA A 96 6.37 22.86 16.07
N LEU A 97 5.56 23.84 15.64
CA LEU A 97 5.95 25.24 15.60
C LEU A 97 6.12 25.84 17.03
N ALA A 98 5.24 25.48 17.95
CA ALA A 98 5.38 25.88 19.36
C ALA A 98 6.67 25.35 19.98
N LYS A 99 7.01 24.08 19.70
CA LYS A 99 8.29 23.47 20.12
C LYS A 99 9.49 24.19 19.49
N ALA A 100 9.44 24.46 18.17
CA ALA A 100 10.51 25.18 17.48
C ALA A 100 10.74 26.58 18.10
N LYS A 101 9.66 27.31 18.41
CA LYS A 101 9.76 28.63 19.06
C LYS A 101 10.34 28.55 20.47
N ALA A 102 10.01 27.53 21.25
CA ALA A 102 10.60 27.33 22.57
C ALA A 102 12.11 27.03 22.49
N GLU A 103 12.57 26.50 21.35
CA GLU A 103 13.98 26.25 21.05
C GLU A 103 14.68 27.45 20.33
N GLY A 104 14.02 28.60 20.21
CA GLY A 104 14.56 29.82 19.58
C GLY A 104 14.56 29.79 18.04
N ARG A 105 13.77 28.90 17.42
CA ARG A 105 13.58 28.84 15.96
C ARG A 105 12.23 29.43 15.59
N GLU A 106 12.14 30.14 14.47
CA GLU A 106 10.90 30.76 14.00
C GLU A 106 10.09 29.88 13.03
N SER A 107 10.67 28.75 12.59
CA SER A 107 10.11 27.88 11.59
C SER A 107 10.26 26.40 11.97
N VAL A 108 9.47 25.57 11.33
CA VAL A 108 9.59 24.10 11.39
C VAL A 108 10.31 23.63 10.13
N HIS A 109 11.48 23.02 10.28
CA HIS A 109 12.17 22.38 9.17
C HIS A 109 11.47 21.07 8.81
N VAL A 110 11.01 20.93 7.56
CA VAL A 110 10.31 19.76 7.08
C VAL A 110 11.00 19.16 5.86
N ARG A 111 10.94 17.84 5.78
CA ARG A 111 11.24 17.06 4.59
C ARG A 111 10.02 16.22 4.23
N ALA A 112 9.55 16.37 3.00
CA ALA A 112 8.39 15.64 2.52
C ALA A 112 8.76 14.82 1.30
N TRP A 113 8.35 13.53 1.28
CA TRP A 113 8.56 12.63 0.16
C TRP A 113 7.23 12.07 -0.31
N LEU A 114 7.05 12.03 -1.62
CA LEU A 114 5.95 11.31 -2.25
C LEU A 114 6.51 10.32 -3.27
N PRO A 115 6.02 9.07 -3.26
CA PRO A 115 6.34 8.12 -4.31
C PRO A 115 5.70 8.58 -5.62
N ILE A 116 6.44 8.40 -6.71
CA ILE A 116 5.99 8.63 -8.07
C ILE A 116 6.35 7.41 -8.93
N PRO A 117 5.65 7.17 -10.06
CA PRO A 117 5.93 6.01 -10.88
C PRO A 117 7.36 6.02 -11.42
N ALA A 118 7.96 4.82 -11.50
CA ALA A 118 9.26 4.59 -12.09
C ALA A 118 9.11 3.83 -13.42
N GLU A 119 9.99 4.07 -14.37
CA GLU A 119 10.03 3.33 -15.61
C GLU A 119 10.44 1.87 -15.36
N CYS A 120 9.56 0.95 -15.71
CA CYS A 120 9.77 -0.49 -15.57
C CYS A 120 8.85 -1.25 -16.55
N LEU A 121 8.94 -2.59 -16.56
CA LEU A 121 8.11 -3.42 -17.43
C LEU A 121 6.60 -3.17 -17.27
N ALA A 122 6.15 -2.83 -16.06
CA ALA A 122 4.74 -2.60 -15.76
C ALA A 122 4.32 -1.12 -15.84
N GLN A 123 5.25 -0.18 -15.96
CA GLN A 123 4.97 1.25 -15.94
C GLN A 123 5.80 1.98 -17.01
N SER A 124 5.11 2.75 -17.83
CA SER A 124 5.71 3.52 -18.95
C SER A 124 4.93 4.81 -19.22
N GLU A 125 5.38 5.60 -20.17
CA GLU A 125 4.76 6.86 -20.57
C GLU A 125 4.50 7.79 -19.37
N ILE A 126 5.51 7.91 -18.49
CA ILE A 126 5.40 8.66 -17.24
C ILE A 126 5.58 10.14 -17.50
N GLU A 127 4.60 10.93 -17.10
CA GLU A 127 4.58 12.37 -17.23
C GLU A 127 4.26 13.03 -15.89
N LEU A 128 5.20 13.79 -15.34
CA LEU A 128 4.96 14.63 -14.17
C LEU A 128 4.35 15.94 -14.66
N GLN A 129 3.09 16.19 -14.30
CA GLN A 129 2.30 17.27 -14.90
C GLN A 129 2.40 18.59 -14.12
N CYS A 130 2.23 18.54 -12.82
CA CYS A 130 2.36 19.72 -11.97
C CYS A 130 2.73 19.36 -10.52
N PHE A 131 3.29 20.36 -9.84
CA PHE A 131 3.59 20.34 -8.43
C PHE A 131 2.88 21.49 -7.73
N THR A 132 2.53 21.33 -6.45
CA THR A 132 2.04 22.46 -5.63
C THR A 132 3.13 23.48 -5.38
N GLU A 133 4.38 23.02 -5.34
CA GLU A 133 5.59 23.79 -5.18
C GLU A 133 6.73 23.05 -5.89
N GLN A 134 7.72 23.75 -6.41
CA GLN A 134 8.85 23.11 -7.05
C GLN A 134 9.59 22.21 -6.07
N PRO A 135 9.79 20.93 -6.40
CA PRO A 135 10.55 20.02 -5.53
C PRO A 135 12.05 20.37 -5.58
N GLY A 136 12.70 20.13 -4.45
CA GLY A 136 14.17 20.25 -4.37
C GLY A 136 14.88 19.10 -5.08
N ARG A 137 14.22 17.93 -5.17
CA ARG A 137 14.79 16.74 -5.82
C ARG A 137 13.69 15.86 -6.42
N ILE A 138 13.95 15.36 -7.62
CA ILE A 138 13.19 14.28 -8.27
C ILE A 138 14.18 13.15 -8.53
N ALA A 139 13.87 11.94 -8.09
CA ALA A 139 14.71 10.78 -8.36
C ALA A 139 14.66 10.39 -9.84
N ASP A 140 15.70 9.73 -10.33
CA ASP A 140 15.83 9.28 -11.71
C ASP A 140 14.65 8.42 -12.16
N ALA A 141 14.36 8.43 -13.46
CA ALA A 141 13.18 7.79 -14.02
C ALA A 141 13.08 6.29 -13.71
N ASN A 142 14.22 5.61 -13.65
CA ASN A 142 14.36 4.18 -13.40
C ASN A 142 14.75 3.81 -11.96
N ALA A 143 14.73 4.77 -11.03
CA ALA A 143 15.04 4.48 -9.63
C ALA A 143 14.01 3.50 -9.04
N PRO A 144 14.42 2.40 -8.36
CA PRO A 144 13.50 1.37 -7.86
C PRO A 144 12.41 1.87 -6.94
N GLN A 145 12.72 2.89 -6.13
CA GLN A 145 11.76 3.60 -5.29
C GLN A 145 11.77 5.08 -5.65
N ARG A 146 11.28 5.39 -6.84
CA ARG A 146 11.28 6.74 -7.34
C ARG A 146 10.41 7.66 -6.50
N THR A 147 10.99 8.76 -6.04
CA THR A 147 10.30 9.73 -5.19
C THR A 147 10.56 11.15 -5.68
N VAL A 148 9.67 12.04 -5.31
CA VAL A 148 9.89 13.49 -5.31
C VAL A 148 10.06 13.94 -3.86
N CYS A 149 10.98 14.87 -3.62
CA CYS A 149 11.33 15.38 -2.29
C CYS A 149 11.24 16.90 -2.26
N TRP A 150 10.65 17.43 -1.21
CA TRP A 150 10.68 18.82 -0.83
C TRP A 150 11.40 18.97 0.51
N GLU A 151 12.13 20.05 0.66
CA GLU A 151 12.76 20.47 1.90
C GLU A 151 12.49 21.95 2.09
N ALA A 152 11.89 22.32 3.22
CA ALA A 152 11.47 23.70 3.47
C ALA A 152 11.41 24.02 4.96
N ASP A 153 11.65 25.29 5.29
CA ASP A 153 11.40 25.86 6.61
C ASP A 153 10.03 26.55 6.61
N LEU A 154 9.08 25.99 7.34
CA LEU A 154 7.69 26.41 7.34
C LEU A 154 7.35 27.30 8.53
N THR A 155 6.82 28.48 8.27
CA THR A 155 6.18 29.36 9.25
C THR A 155 4.65 29.16 9.28
N GLU A 156 4.10 28.59 8.20
CA GLU A 156 2.69 28.27 8.04
C GLU A 156 2.53 26.83 7.53
N ASN A 157 1.47 26.14 7.96
CA ASN A 157 1.20 24.79 7.49
C ASN A 157 0.85 24.76 6.00
N ARG A 158 1.47 23.86 5.26
CA ARG A 158 1.15 23.65 3.85
C ARG A 158 1.37 22.19 3.44
N ARG A 159 0.77 21.81 2.33
CA ARG A 159 0.88 20.48 1.75
C ARG A 159 1.73 20.52 0.49
N PHE A 160 2.56 19.50 0.34
CA PHE A 160 3.35 19.25 -0.86
C PHE A 160 2.62 18.23 -1.72
N GLY A 161 2.51 18.47 -3.00
CA GLY A 161 1.74 17.58 -3.88
C GLY A 161 2.28 17.54 -5.30
N VAL A 162 1.99 16.44 -5.97
CA VAL A 162 2.31 16.20 -7.37
C VAL A 162 1.12 15.58 -8.09
N GLN A 163 0.93 15.97 -9.34
CA GLN A 163 0.06 15.30 -10.28
C GLN A 163 0.90 14.68 -11.38
N TYR A 164 0.62 13.42 -11.69
CA TYR A 164 1.32 12.69 -12.74
C TYR A 164 0.37 11.77 -13.51
N ARG A 165 0.77 11.42 -14.70
CA ARG A 165 0.11 10.45 -15.57
C ARG A 165 1.11 9.38 -15.98
N TYR A 166 0.65 8.14 -16.10
CA TYR A 166 1.45 7.03 -16.59
C TYR A 166 0.56 5.95 -17.18
N LYS A 167 1.16 5.09 -17.98
CA LYS A 167 0.55 3.86 -18.44
C LYS A 167 1.01 2.70 -17.57
N THR A 168 0.06 1.93 -17.06
CA THR A 168 0.34 0.64 -16.44
C THR A 168 -0.02 -0.48 -17.40
N THR A 169 0.81 -1.53 -17.43
CA THR A 169 0.58 -2.73 -18.23
C THR A 169 0.75 -3.95 -17.34
N ALA A 170 -0.29 -4.74 -17.24
CA ALA A 170 -0.25 -6.05 -16.59
C ALA A 170 -0.16 -7.13 -17.67
N VAL A 171 0.83 -8.00 -17.56
CA VAL A 171 1.05 -9.14 -18.47
C VAL A 171 0.42 -10.37 -17.83
N TYR A 172 -0.31 -11.14 -18.62
CA TYR A 172 -0.85 -12.44 -18.17
C TYR A 172 0.30 -13.42 -18.02
N ALA A 173 0.32 -14.11 -16.88
CA ALA A 173 1.18 -15.25 -16.65
C ALA A 173 0.30 -16.38 -16.11
N ASP A 174 0.29 -17.51 -16.80
CA ASP A 174 -0.40 -18.69 -16.30
C ASP A 174 0.40 -19.25 -15.11
N PRO A 175 -0.18 -19.33 -13.92
CA PRO A 175 0.52 -19.88 -12.76
C PRO A 175 0.87 -21.37 -12.91
N LEU A 176 0.28 -22.08 -13.87
CA LEU A 176 0.59 -23.48 -14.18
C LEU A 176 1.79 -23.61 -15.13
N ASP A 177 2.13 -22.55 -15.88
CA ASP A 177 3.29 -22.52 -16.78
C ASP A 177 4.53 -21.89 -16.12
N PHE A 178 4.61 -21.97 -14.80
CA PHE A 178 5.69 -21.37 -14.04
C PHE A 178 7.03 -22.03 -14.36
N VAL A 179 7.94 -21.27 -14.95
CA VAL A 179 9.32 -21.66 -15.15
C VAL A 179 10.18 -20.97 -14.09
N PRO A 180 10.95 -21.72 -13.29
CA PRO A 180 11.86 -21.11 -12.33
C PRO A 180 12.78 -20.09 -13.00
N ALA A 181 13.02 -18.96 -12.33
CA ALA A 181 13.95 -17.96 -12.84
C ALA A 181 15.32 -18.61 -13.07
N PRO A 182 15.98 -18.36 -14.22
CA PRO A 182 17.30 -18.93 -14.53
C PRO A 182 18.36 -18.48 -13.51
N GLU A 183 18.20 -17.29 -12.96
CA GLU A 183 19.05 -16.78 -11.88
C GLU A 183 18.24 -16.72 -10.59
N GLN A 184 18.71 -17.42 -9.57
CA GLN A 184 18.09 -17.36 -8.24
C GLN A 184 18.54 -16.10 -7.49
N PRO A 185 17.69 -15.52 -6.62
CA PRO A 185 18.10 -14.40 -5.78
C PRO A 185 19.32 -14.74 -4.93
N THR A 186 20.24 -13.82 -4.82
CA THR A 186 21.43 -13.96 -3.96
C THR A 186 21.27 -13.24 -2.61
N PHE A 187 20.14 -12.55 -2.41
CA PHE A 187 19.79 -11.85 -1.18
C PHE A 187 18.72 -12.64 -0.40
N ASP A 188 18.72 -12.49 0.90
CA ASP A 188 17.75 -13.11 1.83
C ASP A 188 17.66 -14.65 1.72
N THR A 189 18.76 -15.29 1.29
CA THR A 189 18.86 -16.75 1.16
C THR A 189 19.25 -17.44 2.47
N GLU A 190 19.67 -16.69 3.48
CA GLU A 190 20.06 -17.16 4.79
C GLU A 190 19.18 -16.58 5.88
N GLU A 191 19.08 -17.28 7.02
CA GLU A 191 18.37 -16.77 8.19
C GLU A 191 19.08 -15.57 8.78
N GLN A 192 18.32 -14.48 9.02
CA GLN A 192 18.77 -13.23 9.63
C GLN A 192 17.79 -12.84 10.73
N ALA A 193 17.86 -13.55 11.86
CA ALA A 193 16.99 -13.25 13.00
C ALA A 193 17.17 -11.81 13.50
N PRO A 194 16.10 -11.12 13.92
CA PRO A 194 14.72 -11.63 14.05
C PRO A 194 13.84 -11.48 12.81
N HIS A 195 14.35 -10.94 11.69
CA HIS A 195 13.54 -10.50 10.55
C HIS A 195 13.32 -11.58 9.49
N ILE A 196 14.32 -12.45 9.27
CA ILE A 196 14.24 -13.55 8.31
C ILE A 196 14.44 -14.85 9.06
N VAL A 197 13.34 -15.61 9.23
CA VAL A 197 13.34 -16.88 9.95
C VAL A 197 12.62 -17.94 9.12
N PHE A 198 13.33 -19.00 8.74
CA PHE A 198 12.75 -20.14 8.01
C PHE A 198 12.22 -21.18 8.99
N THR A 199 10.99 -20.97 9.46
CA THR A 199 10.36 -21.93 10.39
C THR A 199 10.23 -23.32 9.78
N PRO A 200 10.13 -24.38 10.59
CA PRO A 200 9.89 -25.75 10.06
C PRO A 200 8.64 -25.82 9.15
N TYR A 201 7.60 -25.02 9.47
CA TYR A 201 6.40 -24.91 8.66
C TYR A 201 6.71 -24.32 7.25
N LEU A 202 7.46 -23.21 7.18
CA LEU A 202 7.83 -22.59 5.90
C LEU A 202 8.70 -23.51 5.05
N ARG A 203 9.64 -24.24 5.68
CA ARG A 203 10.49 -25.22 4.97
C ARG A 203 9.65 -26.38 4.43
N ALA A 204 8.70 -26.90 5.22
CA ALA A 204 7.80 -27.95 4.78
C ALA A 204 6.88 -27.49 3.64
N LEU A 205 6.37 -26.26 3.71
CA LEU A 205 5.54 -25.67 2.65
C LEU A 205 6.35 -25.49 1.36
N ALA A 206 7.54 -24.93 1.43
CA ALA A 206 8.42 -24.74 0.28
C ALA A 206 8.83 -26.07 -0.42
N SER A 207 8.88 -27.17 0.32
CA SER A 207 9.18 -28.50 -0.26
C SER A 207 7.98 -29.16 -0.95
N GLN A 208 6.77 -28.59 -0.82
CA GLN A 208 5.54 -29.07 -1.46
C GLN A 208 5.21 -28.33 -2.76
N LEU A 209 5.85 -27.19 -2.99
CA LEU A 209 5.74 -26.36 -4.19
C LEU A 209 6.77 -26.74 -5.24
#